data_170db06dd62f7c7c178820c8a2bd15fa
#
_entry.id   170db06dd62f7c7c178820c8a2bd15fa
#
_cell.length_a   1.000
_cell.length_b   1.000
_cell.length_c   1.000
_cell.angle_alpha   90.00
_cell.angle_beta   90.00
_cell.angle_gamma   90.00
#
_symmetry.space_group_name_H-M   'P 1'
#
loop_
_entity.id
_entity.type
_entity.pdbx_description
1 polymer ?
#
loop_
_entity_poly.entity_id
_entity_poly.type
_entity_poly.pdbx_seq_one_letter_code
_entity_poly.pdbx_strand_id
1 'polypeptide(L)'
;MNIIQLITAFGGGMLGAAIGGVPAFVFTGLTVIIAIFAGESGMPVIGTLSFGSVFGPHVAFGGAVAAAALAKKKGLVENGQDLSVPLFSTGDSRVLLVGGVFGIVGFVIQYIYSKLLGGIVFGLEGWSDTVALTVFTSGLIARVLFTDSWYFRELYMGMKREVSS
;
A
#
# COMPACT_ATOMS: atom_id res chain seq x y z
N MET A 1 -14.03 12.37 2.18
CA MET A 1 -13.84 11.08 2.85
C MET A 1 -15.10 10.76 3.65
N ASN A 2 -15.68 9.59 3.48
CA ASN A 2 -16.87 9.14 4.21
C ASN A 2 -16.64 7.74 4.80
N ILE A 3 -17.56 7.29 5.67
CA ILE A 3 -17.42 6.01 6.37
C ILE A 3 -17.40 4.80 5.43
N ILE A 4 -18.15 4.87 4.34
CA ILE A 4 -18.20 3.80 3.34
C ILE A 4 -16.82 3.63 2.70
N GLN A 5 -16.16 4.72 2.33
CA GLN A 5 -14.80 4.69 1.78
C GLN A 5 -13.77 4.09 2.75
N LEU A 6 -13.92 4.32 4.05
CA LEU A 6 -13.04 3.71 5.06
C LEU A 6 -13.29 2.21 5.19
N ILE A 7 -14.56 1.78 5.18
CA ILE A 7 -14.92 0.35 5.20
C ILE A 7 -14.41 -0.35 3.94
N THR A 8 -14.58 0.26 2.77
CA THR A 8 -14.07 -0.30 1.50
C THR A 8 -12.55 -0.31 1.45
N ALA A 9 -11.86 0.70 2.02
CA ALA A 9 -10.40 0.71 2.13
C ALA A 9 -9.89 -0.39 3.06
N PHE A 10 -10.59 -0.66 4.17
CA PHE A 10 -10.28 -1.80 5.02
C PHE A 10 -10.40 -3.11 4.24
N GLY A 11 -11.54 -3.32 3.57
CA GLY A 11 -11.77 -4.50 2.74
C GLY A 11 -10.76 -4.64 1.60
N GLY A 12 -10.43 -3.53 0.93
CA GLY A 12 -9.43 -3.48 -0.14
C GLY A 12 -8.02 -3.87 0.34
N GLY A 13 -7.61 -3.35 1.49
CA GLY A 13 -6.34 -3.73 2.13
C GLY A 13 -6.29 -5.20 2.56
N MET A 14 -7.38 -5.73 3.12
CA MET A 14 -7.51 -7.16 3.44
C MET A 14 -7.44 -8.03 2.19
N LEU A 15 -8.15 -7.63 1.12
CA LEU A 15 -8.14 -8.35 -0.15
C LEU A 15 -6.74 -8.36 -0.76
N GLY A 16 -6.06 -7.20 -0.78
CA GLY A 16 -4.68 -7.08 -1.25
C GLY A 16 -3.73 -8.00 -0.49
N ALA A 17 -3.85 -8.07 0.83
CA ALA A 17 -3.08 -9.01 1.65
C ALA A 17 -3.45 -10.48 1.33
N ALA A 18 -4.72 -10.78 1.16
CA ALA A 18 -5.19 -12.14 0.92
C ALA A 18 -4.66 -12.73 -0.40
N ILE A 19 -4.70 -11.95 -1.49
CA ILE A 19 -4.29 -12.39 -2.83
C ILE A 19 -2.82 -12.14 -3.15
N GLY A 20 -2.14 -11.30 -2.37
CA GLY A 20 -0.79 -10.81 -2.63
C GLY A 20 -0.77 -9.41 -3.25
N GLY A 21 0.29 -8.64 -2.95
CA GLY A 21 0.41 -7.26 -3.42
C GLY A 21 0.56 -7.13 -4.92
N VAL A 22 1.35 -8.00 -5.55
CA VAL A 22 1.55 -8.00 -7.01
C VAL A 22 0.25 -8.35 -7.74
N PRO A 23 -0.47 -9.43 -7.42
CA PRO A 23 -1.78 -9.68 -7.99
C PRO A 23 -2.77 -8.54 -7.80
N ALA A 24 -2.83 -7.93 -6.60
CA ALA A 24 -3.70 -6.79 -6.34
C ALA A 24 -3.38 -5.60 -7.27
N PHE A 25 -2.10 -5.33 -7.52
CA PHE A 25 -1.67 -4.29 -8.45
C PHE A 25 -2.04 -4.61 -9.91
N VAL A 26 -1.93 -5.89 -10.31
CA VAL A 26 -2.40 -6.34 -11.63
C VAL A 26 -3.91 -6.10 -11.78
N PHE A 27 -4.71 -6.37 -10.75
CA PHE A 27 -6.15 -6.07 -10.76
C PHE A 27 -6.44 -4.58 -10.90
N THR A 28 -5.62 -3.70 -10.32
CA THR A 28 -5.72 -2.25 -10.58
C THR A 28 -5.63 -1.97 -12.08
N GLY A 29 -4.62 -2.50 -12.76
CA GLY A 29 -4.43 -2.33 -14.20
C GLY A 29 -5.58 -2.91 -15.03
N LEU A 30 -6.03 -4.13 -14.71
CA LEU A 30 -7.14 -4.78 -15.40
C LEU A 30 -8.44 -3.97 -15.30
N THR A 31 -8.76 -3.46 -14.11
CA THR A 31 -9.97 -2.63 -13.92
C THR A 31 -9.88 -1.30 -14.66
N VAL A 32 -8.67 -0.70 -14.79
CA VAL A 32 -8.46 0.48 -15.65
C VAL A 32 -8.72 0.15 -17.11
N ILE A 33 -8.17 -0.94 -17.62
CA ILE A 33 -8.36 -1.36 -19.02
C ILE A 33 -9.85 -1.58 -19.33
N ILE A 34 -10.55 -2.32 -18.47
CA ILE A 34 -12.00 -2.56 -18.60
C ILE A 34 -12.77 -1.24 -18.61
N ALA A 35 -12.42 -0.32 -17.69
CA ALA A 35 -13.07 0.98 -17.60
C ALA A 35 -12.85 1.84 -18.87
N ILE A 36 -11.66 1.80 -19.47
CA ILE A 36 -11.36 2.50 -20.74
C ILE A 36 -12.23 1.95 -21.87
N PHE A 37 -12.37 0.63 -21.98
CA PHE A 37 -13.25 0.01 -23.01
C PHE A 37 -14.75 0.33 -22.79
N ALA A 38 -15.17 0.60 -21.56
CA ALA A 38 -16.53 1.04 -21.25
C ALA A 38 -16.78 2.54 -21.55
N GLY A 39 -15.75 3.27 -22.00
CA GLY A 39 -15.85 4.69 -22.36
C GLY A 39 -16.25 5.57 -21.19
N GLU A 40 -17.11 6.57 -21.43
CA GLU A 40 -17.55 7.52 -20.40
C GLU A 40 -18.16 6.84 -19.16
N SER A 41 -18.90 5.75 -19.34
CA SER A 41 -19.49 4.98 -18.25
C SER A 41 -18.45 4.28 -17.37
N GLY A 42 -17.26 4.05 -17.87
CA GLY A 42 -16.14 3.44 -17.13
C GLY A 42 -15.33 4.45 -16.32
N MET A 43 -15.35 5.74 -16.65
CA MET A 43 -14.53 6.75 -15.98
C MET A 43 -14.70 6.79 -14.44
N PRO A 44 -15.93 6.71 -13.88
CA PRO A 44 -16.12 6.64 -12.44
C PRO A 44 -15.44 5.42 -11.80
N VAL A 45 -15.34 4.29 -12.51
CA VAL A 45 -14.71 3.06 -12.01
C VAL A 45 -13.21 3.26 -11.78
N ILE A 46 -12.54 4.03 -12.65
CA ILE A 46 -11.11 4.34 -12.50
C ILE A 46 -10.86 5.05 -11.16
N GLY A 47 -11.67 6.08 -10.85
CA GLY A 47 -11.49 6.86 -9.63
C GLY A 47 -11.99 6.18 -8.35
N THR A 48 -12.97 5.28 -8.44
CA THR A 48 -13.60 4.65 -7.25
C THR A 48 -13.05 3.26 -6.95
N LEU A 49 -12.80 2.46 -7.97
CA LEU A 49 -12.34 1.08 -7.84
C LEU A 49 -10.83 0.95 -8.07
N SER A 50 -10.34 1.38 -9.25
CA SER A 50 -8.95 1.14 -9.65
C SER A 50 -7.94 1.95 -8.83
N PHE A 51 -8.16 3.27 -8.70
CA PHE A 51 -7.33 4.16 -7.89
C PHE A 51 -8.05 4.68 -6.64
N GLY A 52 -9.21 4.11 -6.32
CA GLY A 52 -10.02 4.46 -5.17
C GLY A 52 -9.73 3.62 -3.94
N SER A 53 -10.78 3.43 -3.14
CA SER A 53 -10.70 2.79 -1.83
C SER A 53 -10.67 1.25 -1.87
N VAL A 54 -10.64 0.61 -3.03
CA VAL A 54 -10.59 -0.86 -3.13
C VAL A 54 -9.25 -1.33 -3.68
N PHE A 55 -9.00 -1.15 -4.99
CA PHE A 55 -7.77 -1.60 -5.64
C PHE A 55 -6.69 -0.51 -5.74
N GLY A 56 -6.94 0.69 -5.21
CA GLY A 56 -5.91 1.73 -5.23
C GLY A 56 -4.59 1.18 -4.67
N PRO A 57 -3.45 1.40 -5.37
CA PRO A 57 -2.15 0.88 -4.90
C PRO A 57 -1.83 1.32 -3.47
N HIS A 58 -2.25 2.51 -3.08
CA HIS A 58 -2.12 3.02 -1.72
C HIS A 58 -2.98 2.27 -0.69
N VAL A 59 -3.99 1.52 -1.13
CA VAL A 59 -4.89 0.70 -0.29
C VAL A 59 -4.50 -0.77 -0.37
N ALA A 60 -4.75 -1.42 -1.51
CA ALA A 60 -4.59 -2.87 -1.64
C ALA A 60 -3.11 -3.29 -1.61
N PHE A 61 -2.25 -2.63 -2.38
CA PHE A 61 -0.83 -2.94 -2.39
C PHE A 61 -0.16 -2.52 -1.07
N GLY A 62 -0.45 -1.31 -0.55
CA GLY A 62 0.07 -0.83 0.74
C GLY A 62 -0.34 -1.75 1.90
N GLY A 63 -1.59 -2.24 1.89
CA GLY A 63 -2.08 -3.23 2.85
C GLY A 63 -1.33 -4.55 2.76
N ALA A 64 -1.08 -5.07 1.55
CA ALA A 64 -0.31 -6.29 1.35
C ALA A 64 1.14 -6.15 1.81
N VAL A 65 1.79 -5.00 1.59
CA VAL A 65 3.15 -4.72 2.07
C VAL A 65 3.25 -4.84 3.59
N ALA A 66 2.31 -4.23 4.30
CA ALA A 66 2.29 -4.27 5.77
C ALA A 66 1.99 -5.68 6.30
N ALA A 67 1.05 -6.37 5.66
CA ALA A 67 0.70 -7.75 6.00
C ALA A 67 1.87 -8.71 5.78
N ALA A 68 2.61 -8.59 4.66
CA ALA A 68 3.79 -9.39 4.38
C ALA A 68 4.92 -9.14 5.40
N ALA A 69 5.13 -7.89 5.80
CA ALA A 69 6.09 -7.54 6.84
C ALA A 69 5.74 -8.20 8.19
N LEU A 70 4.45 -8.16 8.59
CA LEU A 70 3.99 -8.87 9.80
C LEU A 70 4.11 -10.39 9.66
N ALA A 71 3.73 -10.96 8.50
CA ALA A 71 3.83 -12.39 8.26
C ALA A 71 5.28 -12.88 8.39
N LYS A 72 6.25 -12.13 7.87
CA LYS A 72 7.68 -12.41 8.06
C LYS A 72 8.10 -12.32 9.52
N LYS A 73 7.69 -11.27 10.22
CA LYS A 73 7.98 -11.10 11.66
C LYS A 73 7.47 -12.28 12.50
N LYS A 74 6.35 -12.87 12.10
CA LYS A 74 5.75 -14.05 12.74
C LYS A 74 6.35 -15.39 12.25
N GLY A 75 7.26 -15.38 11.28
CA GLY A 75 7.83 -16.59 10.70
C GLY A 75 6.87 -17.39 9.81
N LEU A 76 5.79 -16.78 9.33
CA LEU A 76 4.76 -17.42 8.50
C LEU A 76 5.13 -17.45 7.01
N VAL A 77 6.07 -16.61 6.59
CA VAL A 77 6.63 -16.55 5.24
C VAL A 77 8.15 -16.44 5.30
N GLU A 78 8.84 -16.98 4.30
CA GLU A 78 10.31 -16.94 4.25
C GLU A 78 10.85 -15.54 3.95
N ASN A 79 10.14 -14.78 3.10
CA ASN A 79 10.54 -13.45 2.67
C ASN A 79 9.37 -12.47 2.73
N GLY A 80 9.44 -11.48 3.62
CA GLY A 80 8.45 -10.41 3.73
C GLY A 80 8.52 -9.35 2.63
N GLN A 81 9.43 -9.47 1.67
CA GLN A 81 9.53 -8.62 0.49
C GLN A 81 8.89 -9.28 -0.74
N ASP A 82 8.59 -10.58 -0.67
CA ASP A 82 7.87 -11.28 -1.73
C ASP A 82 6.38 -10.96 -1.64
N LEU A 83 5.95 -10.02 -2.45
CA LEU A 83 4.57 -9.58 -2.53
C LEU A 83 3.72 -10.40 -3.51
N SER A 84 4.29 -11.43 -4.13
CA SER A 84 3.56 -12.36 -5.01
C SER A 84 2.81 -13.43 -4.20
N VAL A 85 3.20 -13.65 -2.95
CA VAL A 85 2.63 -14.68 -2.09
C VAL A 85 1.27 -14.26 -1.56
N PRO A 86 0.20 -15.06 -1.82
CA PRO A 86 -1.11 -14.87 -1.21
C PRO A 86 -1.05 -15.17 0.30
N LEU A 87 -1.22 -14.14 1.14
CA LEU A 87 -1.09 -14.31 2.59
C LEU A 87 -2.31 -14.98 3.24
N PHE A 88 -3.39 -15.19 2.46
CA PHE A 88 -4.50 -16.05 2.91
C PHE A 88 -4.02 -17.47 3.26
N SER A 89 -3.00 -17.96 2.56
CA SER A 89 -2.42 -19.28 2.80
C SER A 89 -1.75 -19.44 4.18
N THR A 90 -1.44 -18.32 4.85
CA THR A 90 -0.82 -18.35 6.20
C THR A 90 -1.80 -18.81 7.29
N GLY A 91 -3.11 -18.77 7.05
CA GLY A 91 -4.15 -19.11 8.01
C GLY A 91 -4.25 -18.16 9.22
N ASP A 92 -3.43 -17.09 9.28
CA ASP A 92 -3.45 -16.14 10.39
C ASP A 92 -4.26 -14.88 10.03
N SER A 93 -5.46 -14.79 10.64
CA SER A 93 -6.36 -13.65 10.43
C SER A 93 -5.76 -12.30 10.82
N ARG A 94 -4.81 -12.25 11.74
CA ARG A 94 -4.12 -11.02 12.16
C ARG A 94 -3.29 -10.42 11.03
N VAL A 95 -2.73 -11.26 10.17
CA VAL A 95 -2.01 -10.82 8.96
C VAL A 95 -2.96 -10.08 8.02
N LEU A 96 -4.14 -10.64 7.77
CA LEU A 96 -5.15 -10.00 6.91
C LEU A 96 -5.72 -8.73 7.54
N LEU A 97 -5.96 -8.74 8.86
CA LEU A 97 -6.44 -7.56 9.59
C LEU A 97 -5.45 -6.39 9.50
N VAL A 98 -4.15 -6.66 9.60
CA VAL A 98 -3.11 -5.63 9.40
C VAL A 98 -3.17 -5.09 7.96
N GLY A 99 -3.39 -5.94 6.98
CA GLY A 99 -3.66 -5.50 5.61
C GLY A 99 -4.81 -4.51 5.53
N GLY A 100 -5.93 -4.82 6.20
CA GLY A 100 -7.10 -3.94 6.27
C GLY A 100 -6.81 -2.60 6.96
N VAL A 101 -6.14 -2.62 8.11
CA VAL A 101 -5.75 -1.41 8.83
C VAL A 101 -4.85 -0.52 7.96
N PHE A 102 -3.86 -1.11 7.30
CA PHE A 102 -2.96 -0.36 6.41
C PHE A 102 -3.67 0.10 5.12
N GLY A 103 -4.72 -0.58 4.67
CA GLY A 103 -5.60 -0.07 3.63
C GLY A 103 -6.25 1.25 4.03
N ILE A 104 -6.77 1.36 5.27
CA ILE A 104 -7.29 2.62 5.82
C ILE A 104 -6.17 3.66 5.93
N VAL A 105 -5.01 3.29 6.49
CA VAL A 105 -3.86 4.20 6.65
C VAL A 105 -3.45 4.78 5.30
N GLY A 106 -3.27 3.94 4.29
CA GLY A 106 -2.94 4.38 2.93
C GLY A 106 -4.00 5.29 2.34
N PHE A 107 -5.28 4.96 2.50
CA PHE A 107 -6.38 5.79 2.02
C PHE A 107 -6.41 7.18 2.68
N VAL A 108 -6.17 7.26 3.99
CA VAL A 108 -6.11 8.53 4.73
C VAL A 108 -4.90 9.37 4.31
N ILE A 109 -3.72 8.77 4.21
CA ILE A 109 -2.50 9.46 3.75
C ILE A 109 -2.70 10.00 2.34
N GLN A 110 -3.26 9.19 1.43
CA GLN A 110 -3.57 9.62 0.06
C GLN A 110 -4.54 10.80 0.04
N TYR A 111 -5.57 10.78 0.88
CA TYR A 111 -6.50 11.90 1.00
C TYR A 111 -5.79 13.18 1.44
N ILE A 112 -4.88 13.09 2.42
CA ILE A 112 -4.09 14.21 2.90
C ILE A 112 -3.15 14.72 1.80
N TYR A 113 -2.39 13.84 1.16
CA TYR A 113 -1.46 14.21 0.09
C TYR A 113 -2.16 14.81 -1.11
N SER A 114 -3.31 14.28 -1.52
CA SER A 114 -4.08 14.83 -2.63
C SER A 114 -4.58 16.25 -2.34
N LYS A 115 -4.85 16.59 -1.09
CA LYS A 115 -5.24 17.95 -0.67
C LYS A 115 -4.06 18.91 -0.54
N LEU A 116 -2.92 18.42 -0.07
CA LEU A 116 -1.73 19.26 0.16
C LEU A 116 -0.86 19.42 -1.10
N LEU A 117 -0.75 18.36 -1.91
CA LEU A 117 0.21 18.27 -3.00
C LEU A 117 -0.43 18.07 -4.39
N GLY A 118 -1.75 17.79 -4.44
CA GLY A 118 -2.48 17.54 -5.68
C GLY A 118 -2.82 18.80 -6.49
N GLY A 119 -2.54 19.98 -5.93
CA GLY A 119 -2.74 21.26 -6.58
C GLY A 119 -1.45 21.79 -7.24
N ILE A 120 -1.44 23.12 -7.48
CA ILE A 120 -0.26 23.82 -7.98
C ILE A 120 0.73 23.99 -6.82
N VAL A 121 1.90 23.35 -6.93
CA VAL A 121 3.01 23.52 -5.98
C VAL A 121 4.22 24.03 -6.75
N PHE A 122 4.82 25.10 -6.28
CA PHE A 122 5.95 25.79 -6.99
C PHE A 122 5.62 26.19 -8.44
N GLY A 123 4.33 26.47 -8.74
CA GLY A 123 3.90 26.86 -10.10
C GLY A 123 3.75 25.68 -11.07
N LEU A 124 3.87 24.45 -10.62
CA LEU A 124 3.73 23.24 -11.43
C LEU A 124 2.45 22.49 -11.03
N GLU A 125 1.57 22.23 -11.99
CA GLU A 125 0.40 21.38 -11.78
C GLU A 125 0.80 19.90 -11.78
N GLY A 126 0.26 19.14 -10.80
CA GLY A 126 0.45 17.70 -10.74
C GLY A 126 1.91 17.23 -10.66
N TRP A 127 2.80 18.04 -10.09
CA TRP A 127 4.23 17.76 -10.02
C TRP A 127 4.60 16.51 -9.21
N SER A 128 3.66 15.98 -8.43
CA SER A 128 3.89 14.84 -7.57
C SER A 128 2.85 13.75 -7.80
N ASP A 129 3.30 12.51 -7.97
CA ASP A 129 2.44 11.32 -7.88
C ASP A 129 2.14 11.03 -6.39
N THR A 130 1.00 11.53 -5.94
CA THR A 130 0.57 11.37 -4.55
C THR A 130 0.25 9.92 -4.19
N VAL A 131 -0.11 9.08 -5.17
CA VAL A 131 -0.35 7.64 -4.95
C VAL A 131 0.98 6.94 -4.66
N ALA A 132 1.98 7.14 -5.50
CA ALA A 132 3.32 6.57 -5.30
C ALA A 132 3.93 7.06 -3.98
N LEU A 133 3.80 8.35 -3.66
CA LEU A 133 4.27 8.91 -2.40
C LEU A 133 3.58 8.26 -1.18
N THR A 134 2.27 7.99 -1.29
CA THR A 134 1.51 7.31 -0.25
C THR A 134 1.98 5.86 -0.07
N VAL A 135 2.19 5.12 -1.16
CA VAL A 135 2.71 3.75 -1.11
C VAL A 135 4.08 3.72 -0.42
N PHE A 136 4.97 4.65 -0.79
CA PHE A 136 6.27 4.81 -0.14
C PHE A 136 6.14 5.06 1.36
N THR A 137 5.32 6.05 1.75
CA THR A 137 5.14 6.44 3.15
C THR A 137 4.52 5.32 3.99
N SER A 138 3.46 4.66 3.50
CA SER A 138 2.83 3.55 4.20
C SER A 138 3.77 2.34 4.32
N GLY A 139 4.55 2.08 3.28
CA GLY A 139 5.60 1.05 3.29
C GLY A 139 6.70 1.33 4.32
N LEU A 140 7.12 2.58 4.46
CA LEU A 140 8.08 3.00 5.48
C LEU A 140 7.52 2.80 6.89
N ILE A 141 6.27 3.21 7.12
CA ILE A 141 5.57 2.98 8.41
C ILE A 141 5.51 1.48 8.72
N ALA A 142 5.12 0.65 7.75
CA ALA A 142 5.07 -0.80 7.93
C ALA A 142 6.44 -1.38 8.30
N ARG A 143 7.50 -0.91 7.67
CA ARG A 143 8.87 -1.32 7.99
C ARG A 143 9.27 -0.95 9.41
N VAL A 144 9.00 0.26 9.83
CA VAL A 144 9.31 0.71 11.20
C VAL A 144 8.56 -0.12 12.25
N LEU A 145 7.30 -0.48 11.99
CA LEU A 145 6.46 -1.22 12.94
C LEU A 145 6.75 -2.73 12.99
N PHE A 146 7.09 -3.34 11.86
CA PHE A 146 7.17 -4.80 11.75
C PHE A 146 8.57 -5.34 11.49
N THR A 147 9.55 -4.50 11.13
CA THR A 147 10.94 -4.95 10.99
C THR A 147 11.65 -4.78 12.34
N ASP A 148 12.36 -5.80 12.77
CA ASP A 148 13.14 -5.71 13.99
C ASP A 148 14.22 -4.62 13.87
N SER A 149 14.42 -3.87 14.93
CA SER A 149 15.37 -2.74 15.03
C SER A 149 16.81 -3.10 14.63
N TRP A 150 17.11 -4.39 14.49
CA TRP A 150 18.42 -4.93 14.11
C TRP A 150 18.89 -4.42 12.73
N TYR A 151 17.99 -4.35 11.72
CA TYR A 151 18.34 -3.87 10.37
C TYR A 151 18.76 -2.38 10.37
N PHE A 152 18.04 -1.54 11.10
CA PHE A 152 18.40 -0.13 11.26
C PHE A 152 19.68 0.03 12.07
N ARG A 153 19.93 -0.85 13.04
CA ARG A 153 21.14 -0.86 13.85
C ARG A 153 22.38 -1.24 13.03
N GLU A 154 22.27 -2.22 12.14
CA GLU A 154 23.36 -2.60 11.22
C GLU A 154 23.66 -1.50 10.21
N LEU A 155 22.61 -0.90 9.62
CA LEU A 155 22.76 0.23 8.69
C LEU A 155 23.47 1.42 9.38
N TYR A 156 23.04 1.75 10.59
CA TYR A 156 23.65 2.83 11.39
C TYR A 156 25.10 2.53 11.76
N MET A 157 25.39 1.28 12.14
CA MET A 157 26.77 0.86 12.49
C MET A 157 27.66 0.77 11.25
N GLY A 158 27.12 0.37 10.10
CA GLY A 158 27.83 0.40 8.82
C GLY A 158 28.23 1.80 8.41
N MET A 159 27.29 2.75 8.42
CA MET A 159 27.58 4.16 8.13
C MET A 159 28.61 4.78 9.10
N LYS A 160 28.58 4.40 10.38
CA LYS A 160 29.54 4.91 11.36
C LYS A 160 30.96 4.38 11.14
N ARG A 161 31.13 3.17 10.59
CA ARG A 161 32.44 2.63 10.21
C ARG A 161 33.03 3.34 9.00
N GLU A 162 32.22 3.66 7.99
CA GLU A 162 32.67 4.40 6.79
C GLU A 162 33.08 5.83 7.09
N VAL A 163 32.45 6.50 8.07
CA VAL A 163 32.78 7.87 8.48
C VAL A 163 34.03 7.92 9.38
N SER A 164 34.45 6.78 9.97
CA SER A 164 35.61 6.71 10.89
C SER A 164 36.87 6.14 10.23
N SER A 165 36.82 5.78 8.97
CA SER A 165 37.95 5.38 8.11
C SER A 165 38.39 6.52 7.22
#